data_fdb6dbd69782159376f4983543ab509d
#
_entry.id   fdb6dbd69782159376f4983543ab509d
#
_cell.length_a   1.000
_cell.length_b   1.000
_cell.length_c   1.000
_cell.angle_alpha   90.00
_cell.angle_beta   90.00
_cell.angle_gamma   90.00
#
_symmetry.space_group_name_H-M   'P 1'
#
loop_
_entity.id
_entity.type
_entity.pdbx_description
1 polymer ?
#
loop_
_entity_poly.entity_id
_entity_poly.type
_entity_poly.pdbx_seq_one_letter_code
_entity_poly.pdbx_strand_id
1 'polypeptide(L)'
;RGMVLSEPSVVAINKITGEILAVGNQAKEMVGRTPDNIIAVKPLKDGVIADFEGTRMLIQTLISRVIPKSLFSKPRLVVSIPSGITDVEERAVQGVAYKAGAKDVFLMEEAMAAAIGAKIKVEQPEGSMIVDLGGGTSEMAVLSLGGIVVTNSIKVAGDKLDRDIIEYIKQNFNVI
;
A
#
# COMPACT_ATOMS: atom_id res chain seq x y z
N ARG A 1 16.20 9.90 -7.83
CA ARG A 1 15.57 9.14 -8.92
C ARG A 1 14.07 9.26 -8.71
N GLY A 2 13.26 9.41 -9.78
CA GLY A 2 11.82 9.42 -9.70
C GLY A 2 11.23 8.04 -9.37
N MET A 3 9.94 7.83 -9.63
CA MET A 3 9.26 6.55 -9.46
C MET A 3 9.91 5.48 -10.36
N VAL A 4 10.38 4.39 -9.75
CA VAL A 4 11.10 3.30 -10.43
C VAL A 4 10.25 2.04 -10.59
N LEU A 5 9.19 1.90 -9.79
CA LEU A 5 8.26 0.79 -9.83
C LEU A 5 6.88 1.24 -9.37
N SER A 6 5.82 0.79 -10.05
CA SER A 6 4.42 0.98 -9.66
C SER A 6 3.67 -0.31 -9.90
N GLU A 7 3.21 -0.94 -8.82
CA GLU A 7 2.55 -2.24 -8.83
C GLU A 7 1.36 -2.24 -7.87
N PRO A 8 0.24 -2.85 -8.23
CA PRO A 8 -0.87 -3.03 -7.31
C PRO A 8 -0.51 -4.00 -6.18
N SER A 9 -1.06 -3.79 -5.00
CA SER A 9 -0.86 -4.64 -3.83
C SER A 9 -1.70 -5.91 -3.92
N VAL A 10 -1.36 -6.79 -4.87
CA VAL A 10 -2.03 -8.08 -5.11
C VAL A 10 -0.98 -9.18 -5.17
N VAL A 11 -1.30 -10.33 -4.59
CA VAL A 11 -0.45 -11.53 -4.58
C VAL A 11 -1.30 -12.74 -4.98
N ALA A 12 -0.82 -13.54 -5.93
CA ALA A 12 -1.44 -14.81 -6.29
C ALA A 12 -0.67 -15.96 -5.62
N ILE A 13 -1.39 -16.79 -4.88
CA ILE A 13 -0.83 -17.85 -4.03
C ILE A 13 -1.48 -19.18 -4.39
N ASN A 14 -0.68 -20.23 -4.47
CA ASN A 14 -1.20 -21.60 -4.50
C ASN A 14 -1.68 -21.97 -3.10
N LYS A 15 -2.97 -22.28 -2.95
CA LYS A 15 -3.58 -22.61 -1.65
C LYS A 15 -3.02 -23.87 -1.00
N ILE A 16 -2.51 -24.80 -1.81
CA ILE A 16 -2.03 -26.10 -1.35
C ILE A 16 -0.58 -26.01 -0.88
N THR A 17 0.27 -25.36 -1.68
CA THR A 17 1.72 -25.27 -1.39
C THR A 17 2.11 -24.03 -0.64
N GLY A 18 1.24 -23.00 -0.59
CA GLY A 18 1.59 -21.68 -0.06
C GLY A 18 2.56 -20.89 -0.95
N GLU A 19 2.88 -21.39 -2.14
CA GLU A 19 3.83 -20.79 -3.06
C GLU A 19 3.25 -19.57 -3.75
N ILE A 20 4.06 -18.49 -3.86
CA ILE A 20 3.69 -17.32 -4.64
C ILE A 20 3.91 -17.61 -6.13
N LEU A 21 2.84 -17.42 -6.89
CA LEU A 21 2.83 -17.58 -8.34
C LEU A 21 3.02 -16.25 -9.06
N ALA A 22 2.46 -15.17 -8.54
CA ALA A 22 2.56 -13.85 -9.12
C ALA A 22 2.41 -12.73 -8.09
N VAL A 23 2.93 -11.54 -8.39
CA VAL A 23 2.86 -10.34 -7.56
C VAL A 23 2.61 -9.12 -8.46
N GLY A 24 1.80 -8.17 -7.97
CA GLY A 24 1.54 -6.92 -8.67
C GLY A 24 0.58 -7.09 -9.82
N ASN A 25 0.91 -6.49 -10.98
CA ASN A 25 0.05 -6.51 -12.17
C ASN A 25 -0.27 -7.93 -12.63
N GLN A 26 0.69 -8.83 -12.64
CA GLN A 26 0.48 -10.23 -13.00
C GLN A 26 -0.54 -10.92 -12.08
N ALA A 27 -0.46 -10.68 -10.77
CA ALA A 27 -1.43 -11.22 -9.83
C ALA A 27 -2.82 -10.57 -9.99
N LYS A 28 -2.87 -9.26 -10.30
CA LYS A 28 -4.12 -8.53 -10.55
C LYS A 28 -4.90 -9.10 -11.73
N GLU A 29 -4.23 -9.48 -12.82
CA GLU A 29 -4.85 -10.11 -13.99
C GLU A 29 -5.46 -11.48 -13.69
N MET A 30 -4.99 -12.13 -12.62
CA MET A 30 -5.48 -13.43 -12.17
C MET A 30 -6.74 -13.33 -11.28
N VAL A 31 -7.08 -12.15 -10.76
CA VAL A 31 -8.26 -11.96 -9.90
C VAL A 31 -9.53 -12.38 -10.64
N GLY A 32 -10.31 -13.29 -10.04
CA GLY A 32 -11.56 -13.82 -10.62
C GLY A 32 -11.38 -14.75 -11.82
N ARG A 33 -10.14 -15.13 -12.17
CA ARG A 33 -9.82 -15.99 -13.32
C ARG A 33 -8.92 -17.17 -12.94
N THR A 34 -8.78 -17.46 -11.66
CA THR A 34 -7.90 -18.53 -11.17
C THR A 34 -8.65 -19.84 -10.98
N PRO A 35 -8.00 -21.00 -11.24
CA PRO A 35 -8.50 -22.30 -10.80
C PRO A 35 -8.64 -22.34 -9.27
N ASP A 36 -9.41 -23.31 -8.77
CA ASP A 36 -9.74 -23.43 -7.34
C ASP A 36 -8.54 -23.53 -6.39
N ASN A 37 -7.40 -24.01 -6.88
CA ASN A 37 -6.17 -24.14 -6.13
C ASN A 37 -5.30 -22.87 -6.09
N ILE A 38 -5.68 -21.80 -6.82
CA ILE A 38 -4.99 -20.53 -6.84
C ILE A 38 -5.92 -19.43 -6.31
N ILE A 39 -5.40 -18.58 -5.46
CA ILE A 39 -6.14 -17.41 -4.97
C ILE A 39 -5.30 -16.15 -5.20
N ALA A 40 -5.92 -15.12 -5.79
CA ALA A 40 -5.36 -13.78 -5.84
C ALA A 40 -5.97 -12.93 -4.73
N VAL A 41 -5.14 -12.48 -3.80
CA VAL A 41 -5.54 -11.74 -2.60
C VAL A 41 -4.88 -10.37 -2.55
N LYS A 42 -5.57 -9.42 -1.92
CA LYS A 42 -4.99 -8.14 -1.52
C LYS A 42 -4.48 -8.30 -0.08
N PRO A 43 -3.17 -8.35 0.17
CA PRO A 43 -2.62 -8.52 1.51
C PRO A 43 -2.79 -7.28 2.40
N LEU A 44 -3.04 -6.12 1.76
CA LEU A 44 -3.41 -4.87 2.43
C LEU A 44 -4.89 -4.60 2.20
N LYS A 45 -5.61 -4.21 3.24
CA LYS A 45 -7.03 -3.85 3.19
C LYS A 45 -7.29 -2.66 4.08
N ASP A 46 -8.00 -1.66 3.55
CA ASP A 46 -8.41 -0.45 4.30
C ASP A 46 -7.22 0.23 5.02
N GLY A 47 -6.07 0.29 4.33
CA GLY A 47 -4.83 0.91 4.83
C GLY A 47 -4.02 0.06 5.83
N VAL A 48 -4.47 -1.16 6.17
CA VAL A 48 -3.80 -2.02 7.16
C VAL A 48 -3.38 -3.37 6.59
N ILE A 49 -2.44 -4.04 7.27
CA ILE A 49 -2.00 -5.39 6.90
C ILE A 49 -3.09 -6.40 7.28
N ALA A 50 -3.74 -6.99 6.29
CA ALA A 50 -4.71 -8.06 6.45
C ALA A 50 -4.06 -9.45 6.39
N ASP A 51 -2.99 -9.59 5.61
CA ASP A 51 -2.18 -10.80 5.50
C ASP A 51 -0.69 -10.46 5.62
N PHE A 52 -0.09 -10.90 6.74
CA PHE A 52 1.30 -10.62 7.06
C PHE A 52 2.27 -11.27 6.07
N GLU A 53 2.08 -12.55 5.74
CA GLU A 53 2.97 -13.27 4.83
C GLU A 53 2.82 -12.77 3.39
N GLY A 54 1.61 -12.54 2.92
CA GLY A 54 1.36 -11.94 1.62
C GLY A 54 2.01 -10.56 1.48
N THR A 55 1.92 -9.72 2.53
CA THR A 55 2.57 -8.40 2.54
C THR A 55 4.10 -8.52 2.55
N ARG A 56 4.65 -9.42 3.37
CA ARG A 56 6.10 -9.68 3.40
C ARG A 56 6.63 -10.06 2.03
N MET A 57 5.95 -10.99 1.39
CA MET A 57 6.34 -11.51 0.09
C MET A 57 6.18 -10.45 -1.01
N LEU A 58 5.13 -9.63 -0.96
CA LEU A 58 4.95 -8.47 -1.83
C LEU A 58 6.17 -7.54 -1.72
N ILE A 59 6.48 -7.06 -0.52
CA ILE A 59 7.60 -6.13 -0.28
C ILE A 59 8.93 -6.75 -0.72
N GLN A 60 9.19 -8.01 -0.36
CA GLN A 60 10.42 -8.72 -0.74
C GLN A 60 10.58 -8.82 -2.26
N THR A 61 9.49 -9.10 -2.98
CA THR A 61 9.50 -9.18 -4.44
C THR A 61 9.75 -7.81 -5.05
N LEU A 62 9.10 -6.75 -4.56
CA LEU A 62 9.30 -5.38 -5.04
C LEU A 62 10.74 -4.92 -4.80
N ILE A 63 11.31 -5.17 -3.62
CA ILE A 63 12.72 -4.89 -3.33
C ILE A 63 13.64 -5.59 -4.32
N SER A 64 13.39 -6.88 -4.59
CA SER A 64 14.23 -7.69 -5.49
C SER A 64 14.21 -7.21 -6.95
N ARG A 65 13.12 -6.56 -7.37
CA ARG A 65 12.99 -5.98 -8.71
C ARG A 65 13.75 -4.66 -8.86
N VAL A 66 13.91 -3.92 -7.76
CA VAL A 66 14.51 -2.57 -7.77
C VAL A 66 15.99 -2.60 -7.39
N ILE A 67 16.36 -3.49 -6.49
CA ILE A 67 17.73 -3.57 -5.95
C ILE A 67 18.41 -4.84 -6.45
N PRO A 68 19.58 -4.73 -7.08
CA PRO A 68 20.36 -5.90 -7.46
C PRO A 68 20.67 -6.77 -6.24
N LYS A 69 20.59 -8.09 -6.39
CA LYS A 69 20.97 -9.03 -5.33
C LYS A 69 22.44 -8.83 -4.96
N SER A 70 22.68 -8.23 -3.80
CA SER A 70 24.01 -8.13 -3.18
C SER A 70 23.97 -8.85 -1.85
N LEU A 71 24.94 -9.75 -1.64
CA LEU A 71 25.07 -10.50 -0.39
C LEU A 71 25.37 -9.63 0.84
N PHE A 72 25.82 -8.40 0.62
CA PHE A 72 26.32 -7.52 1.68
C PHE A 72 25.48 -6.26 1.94
N SER A 73 24.45 -6.00 1.16
CA SER A 73 23.69 -4.75 1.25
C SER A 73 22.20 -5.02 1.43
N LYS A 74 21.72 -4.84 2.66
CA LYS A 74 20.28 -4.79 2.95
C LYS A 74 19.81 -3.35 2.79
N PRO A 75 18.63 -3.10 2.15
CA PRO A 75 18.11 -1.76 1.96
C PRO A 75 17.63 -1.13 3.27
N ARG A 76 17.70 0.19 3.33
CA ARG A 76 16.91 0.99 4.26
C ARG A 76 15.59 1.34 3.59
N LEU A 77 14.49 1.16 4.29
CA LEU A 77 13.14 1.43 3.77
C LEU A 77 12.52 2.60 4.53
N VAL A 78 11.88 3.47 3.79
CA VAL A 78 10.87 4.40 4.30
C VAL A 78 9.53 3.86 3.82
N VAL A 79 8.60 3.61 4.74
CA VAL A 79 7.27 3.08 4.44
C VAL A 79 6.26 4.11 4.87
N SER A 80 5.38 4.51 3.96
CA SER A 80 4.25 5.38 4.31
C SER A 80 3.17 4.59 5.02
N ILE A 81 2.55 5.23 6.00
CA ILE A 81 1.48 4.67 6.82
C ILE A 81 0.33 5.67 6.92
N PRO A 82 -0.92 5.20 6.97
CA PRO A 82 -2.07 6.06 7.21
C PRO A 82 -1.97 6.79 8.54
N SER A 83 -2.52 8.00 8.59
CA SER A 83 -2.62 8.74 9.83
C SER A 83 -3.57 8.05 10.81
N GLY A 84 -3.18 8.01 12.08
CA GLY A 84 -4.03 7.47 13.16
C GLY A 84 -4.08 5.94 13.23
N ILE A 85 -3.11 5.23 12.64
CA ILE A 85 -2.95 3.79 12.88
C ILE A 85 -2.56 3.52 14.33
N THR A 86 -2.89 2.33 14.82
CA THR A 86 -2.54 1.89 16.17
C THR A 86 -1.07 1.49 16.28
N ASP A 87 -0.51 1.53 17.51
CA ASP A 87 0.86 1.05 17.78
C ASP A 87 1.08 -0.40 17.32
N VAL A 88 0.03 -1.22 17.36
CA VAL A 88 0.08 -2.62 16.92
C VAL A 88 0.24 -2.72 15.39
N GLU A 89 -0.54 -1.92 14.66
CA GLU A 89 -0.45 -1.85 13.21
C GLU A 89 0.91 -1.28 12.76
N GLU A 90 1.41 -0.26 13.45
CA GLU A 90 2.73 0.31 13.21
C GLU A 90 3.84 -0.73 13.36
N ARG A 91 3.83 -1.48 14.49
CA ARG A 91 4.77 -2.59 14.71
C ARG A 91 4.63 -3.70 13.66
N ALA A 92 3.42 -3.98 13.19
CA ALA A 92 3.20 -4.96 12.14
C ALA A 92 3.87 -4.53 10.83
N VAL A 93 3.74 -3.25 10.45
CA VAL A 93 4.39 -2.68 9.25
C VAL A 93 5.91 -2.77 9.36
N GLN A 94 6.48 -2.36 10.50
CA GLN A 94 7.92 -2.49 10.74
C GLN A 94 8.37 -3.95 10.69
N GLY A 95 7.66 -4.83 11.37
CA GLY A 95 7.96 -6.27 11.41
C GLY A 95 7.96 -6.94 10.04
N VAL A 96 6.97 -6.62 9.21
CA VAL A 96 6.88 -7.11 7.83
C VAL A 96 8.06 -6.61 7.00
N ALA A 97 8.39 -5.32 7.09
CA ALA A 97 9.48 -4.72 6.33
C ALA A 97 10.86 -5.32 6.72
N TYR A 98 11.11 -5.52 8.02
CA TYR A 98 12.32 -6.22 8.48
C TYR A 98 12.39 -7.66 7.98
N LYS A 99 11.28 -8.41 8.06
CA LYS A 99 11.21 -9.80 7.55
C LYS A 99 11.33 -9.88 6.02
N ALA A 100 10.94 -8.82 5.32
CA ALA A 100 11.15 -8.72 3.87
C ALA A 100 12.60 -8.44 3.48
N GLY A 101 13.49 -8.18 4.46
CA GLY A 101 14.93 -8.05 4.26
C GLY A 101 15.47 -6.64 4.41
N ALA A 102 14.70 -5.69 4.94
CA ALA A 102 15.20 -4.37 5.27
C ALA A 102 16.27 -4.41 6.37
N LYS A 103 17.26 -3.50 6.29
CA LYS A 103 18.22 -3.24 7.36
C LYS A 103 17.63 -2.32 8.42
N ASP A 104 17.11 -1.21 7.97
CA ASP A 104 16.47 -0.18 8.80
C ASP A 104 15.11 0.16 8.19
N VAL A 105 14.11 0.41 9.03
CA VAL A 105 12.75 0.77 8.63
C VAL A 105 12.36 2.07 9.30
N PHE A 106 11.98 3.04 8.51
CA PHE A 106 11.45 4.33 8.95
C PHE A 106 10.00 4.43 8.49
N LEU A 107 9.14 4.91 9.37
CA LEU A 107 7.74 5.15 9.04
C LEU A 107 7.53 6.65 8.78
N MET A 108 6.66 6.97 7.86
CA MET A 108 6.27 8.34 7.51
C MET A 108 4.78 8.36 7.23
N GLU A 109 4.07 9.37 7.68
CA GLU A 109 2.65 9.52 7.36
C GLU A 109 2.43 9.73 5.85
N GLU A 110 1.40 9.09 5.28
CA GLU A 110 1.10 9.13 3.85
C GLU A 110 0.92 10.55 3.33
N ALA A 111 0.21 11.39 4.08
CA ALA A 111 0.00 12.80 3.72
C ALA A 111 1.32 13.58 3.63
N MET A 112 2.28 13.34 4.53
CA MET A 112 3.60 13.96 4.47
C MET A 112 4.40 13.46 3.27
N ALA A 113 4.39 12.15 3.03
CA ALA A 113 5.06 11.55 1.88
C ALA A 113 4.50 12.08 0.55
N ALA A 114 3.17 12.20 0.45
CA ALA A 114 2.47 12.76 -0.71
C ALA A 114 2.84 14.22 -0.94
N ALA A 115 2.86 15.05 0.11
CA ALA A 115 3.24 16.46 0.03
C ALA A 115 4.69 16.64 -0.46
N ILE A 116 5.63 15.84 0.07
CA ILE A 116 7.03 15.84 -0.38
C ILE A 116 7.10 15.41 -1.86
N GLY A 117 6.37 14.37 -2.24
CA GLY A 117 6.31 13.89 -3.62
C GLY A 117 5.73 14.92 -4.60
N ALA A 118 4.74 15.68 -4.16
CA ALA A 118 4.16 16.81 -4.89
C ALA A 118 5.06 18.08 -4.89
N LYS A 119 6.20 18.03 -4.22
CA LYS A 119 7.16 19.15 -4.07
C LYS A 119 6.55 20.36 -3.36
N ILE A 120 5.61 20.13 -2.47
CA ILE A 120 5.08 21.17 -1.59
C ILE A 120 6.20 21.57 -0.61
N LYS A 121 6.39 22.87 -0.39
CA LYS A 121 7.38 23.40 0.54
C LYS A 121 6.86 23.30 1.97
N VAL A 122 6.85 22.09 2.52
CA VAL A 122 6.24 21.79 3.82
C VAL A 122 6.89 22.51 5.00
N GLU A 123 8.15 22.95 4.87
CA GLU A 123 8.88 23.67 5.92
C GLU A 123 8.44 25.14 6.08
N GLN A 124 7.70 25.68 5.13
CA GLN A 124 7.24 27.07 5.18
C GLN A 124 6.10 27.25 6.19
N PRO A 125 5.95 28.46 6.76
CA PRO A 125 4.88 28.74 7.73
C PRO A 125 3.48 28.81 7.10
N GLU A 126 3.41 28.74 5.78
CA GLU A 126 2.14 28.73 5.05
C GLU A 126 1.48 27.35 5.18
N GLY A 127 0.17 27.36 5.51
CA GLY A 127 -0.61 26.12 5.55
C GLY A 127 -0.83 25.55 4.15
N SER A 128 -0.44 24.30 3.93
CA SER A 128 -0.72 23.57 2.69
C SER A 128 -1.62 22.39 2.98
N MET A 129 -2.68 22.21 2.18
CA MET A 129 -3.58 21.08 2.31
C MET A 129 -3.24 20.02 1.27
N ILE A 130 -3.17 18.77 1.70
CA ILE A 130 -3.06 17.59 0.85
C ILE A 130 -4.31 16.71 1.00
N VAL A 131 -4.79 16.18 -0.09
CA VAL A 131 -5.83 15.14 -0.12
C VAL A 131 -5.29 13.98 -0.91
N ASP A 132 -5.12 12.85 -0.25
CA ASP A 132 -4.66 11.59 -0.84
C ASP A 132 -5.84 10.61 -0.94
N LEU A 133 -6.17 10.21 -2.17
CA LEU A 133 -7.22 9.25 -2.46
C LEU A 133 -6.60 7.92 -2.88
N GLY A 134 -6.39 7.05 -1.90
CA GLY A 134 -5.80 5.74 -2.11
C GLY A 134 -6.80 4.69 -2.58
N GLY A 135 -6.41 3.42 -2.48
CA GLY A 135 -7.30 2.29 -2.74
C GLY A 135 -8.23 1.98 -1.57
N GLY A 136 -7.70 1.95 -0.33
CA GLY A 136 -8.43 1.60 0.88
C GLY A 136 -8.82 2.79 1.75
N THR A 137 -8.01 3.85 1.76
CA THR A 137 -8.18 5.05 2.60
C THR A 137 -8.16 6.33 1.78
N SER A 138 -8.88 7.33 2.22
CA SER A 138 -8.76 8.72 1.77
C SER A 138 -8.26 9.55 2.94
N GLU A 139 -7.14 10.25 2.74
CA GLU A 139 -6.50 11.05 3.76
C GLU A 139 -6.51 12.53 3.42
N MET A 140 -6.76 13.36 4.41
CA MET A 140 -6.71 14.80 4.29
C MET A 140 -5.82 15.34 5.40
N ALA A 141 -4.85 16.16 5.06
CA ALA A 141 -3.99 16.78 6.04
C ALA A 141 -3.67 18.25 5.69
N VAL A 142 -3.51 19.07 6.71
CA VAL A 142 -2.93 20.41 6.60
C VAL A 142 -1.53 20.35 7.21
N LEU A 143 -0.56 20.80 6.43
CA LEU A 143 0.86 20.81 6.79
C LEU A 143 1.36 22.24 6.90
N SER A 144 2.21 22.49 7.88
CA SER A 144 2.91 23.76 8.06
C SER A 144 4.17 23.53 8.91
N LEU A 145 5.24 24.30 8.66
CA LEU A 145 6.49 24.26 9.45
C LEU A 145 7.09 22.85 9.60
N GLY A 146 7.00 22.04 8.55
CA GLY A 146 7.56 20.69 8.53
C GLY A 146 6.74 19.64 9.30
N GLY A 147 5.54 19.98 9.79
CA GLY A 147 4.69 19.10 10.56
C GLY A 147 3.25 19.01 10.01
N ILE A 148 2.52 18.02 10.49
CA ILE A 148 1.08 17.91 10.25
C ILE A 148 0.34 18.66 11.36
N VAL A 149 -0.44 19.65 10.95
CA VAL A 149 -1.23 20.49 11.88
C VAL A 149 -2.53 19.81 12.25
N VAL A 150 -3.19 19.24 11.24
CA VAL A 150 -4.44 18.48 11.40
C VAL A 150 -4.51 17.44 10.30
N THR A 151 -5.02 16.26 10.64
CA THR A 151 -5.24 15.18 9.70
C THR A 151 -6.57 14.49 9.97
N ASN A 152 -7.15 13.93 8.94
CA ASN A 152 -8.32 13.06 9.02
C ASN A 152 -8.16 11.94 7.97
N SER A 153 -8.53 10.72 8.35
CA SER A 153 -8.51 9.54 7.49
C SER A 153 -9.86 8.85 7.52
N ILE A 154 -10.37 8.48 6.35
CA ILE A 154 -11.61 7.72 6.22
C ILE A 154 -11.36 6.46 5.39
N LYS A 155 -12.04 5.35 5.77
CA LYS A 155 -11.96 4.05 5.07
C LYS A 155 -12.96 4.00 3.89
N VAL A 156 -13.01 5.06 3.11
CA VAL A 156 -13.77 5.18 1.86
C VAL A 156 -12.83 5.71 0.80
N ALA A 157 -12.52 4.88 -0.20
CA ALA A 157 -11.58 5.20 -1.25
C ALA A 157 -11.86 4.35 -2.51
N GLY A 158 -10.92 4.22 -3.42
CA GLY A 158 -11.08 3.61 -4.73
C GLY A 158 -11.77 2.25 -4.70
N ASP A 159 -11.38 1.35 -3.80
CA ASP A 159 -11.97 0.00 -3.70
C ASP A 159 -13.46 0.02 -3.31
N LYS A 160 -13.89 1.01 -2.53
CA LYS A 160 -15.31 1.20 -2.18
C LYS A 160 -16.07 1.79 -3.35
N LEU A 161 -15.49 2.79 -4.03
CA LEU A 161 -16.09 3.41 -5.22
C LEU A 161 -16.29 2.39 -6.33
N ASP A 162 -15.31 1.54 -6.60
CA ASP A 162 -15.42 0.46 -7.60
C ASP A 162 -16.56 -0.50 -7.25
N ARG A 163 -16.67 -0.92 -5.99
CA ARG A 163 -17.76 -1.79 -5.53
C ARG A 163 -19.12 -1.15 -5.72
N ASP A 164 -19.27 0.12 -5.36
CA ASP A 164 -20.55 0.84 -5.48
C ASP A 164 -20.96 0.99 -6.93
N ILE A 165 -20.03 1.27 -7.84
CA ILE A 165 -20.27 1.34 -9.28
C ILE A 165 -20.73 -0.04 -9.80
N ILE A 166 -20.02 -1.11 -9.44
CA ILE A 166 -20.38 -2.48 -9.83
C ILE A 166 -21.79 -2.83 -9.33
N GLU A 167 -22.09 -2.52 -8.08
CA GLU A 167 -23.40 -2.80 -7.49
C GLU A 167 -24.51 -2.00 -8.18
N TYR A 168 -24.28 -0.73 -8.45
CA TYR A 168 -25.21 0.11 -9.19
C TYR A 168 -25.51 -0.45 -10.60
N ILE A 169 -24.46 -0.87 -11.31
CA ILE A 169 -24.61 -1.46 -12.66
C ILE A 169 -25.40 -2.77 -12.59
N LYS A 170 -25.10 -3.63 -11.62
CA LYS A 170 -25.85 -4.89 -11.42
C LYS A 170 -27.34 -4.63 -11.15
N GLN A 171 -27.66 -3.70 -10.26
CA GLN A 171 -29.04 -3.40 -9.87
C GLN A 171 -29.86 -2.76 -10.98
N ASN A 172 -29.26 -1.87 -11.77
CA ASN A 172 -30.00 -1.06 -12.74
C ASN A 172 -29.97 -1.63 -14.17
N PHE A 173 -28.95 -2.43 -14.52
CA PHE A 173 -28.75 -2.94 -15.87
C PHE A 173 -28.76 -4.45 -15.96
N ASN A 174 -28.92 -5.16 -14.84
CA ASN A 174 -28.94 -6.62 -14.74
C ASN A 174 -27.73 -7.29 -15.42
N VAL A 175 -26.55 -6.68 -15.33
CA VAL A 175 -25.27 -7.15 -15.87
C VAL A 175 -24.49 -7.78 -14.73
N ILE A 176 -23.85 -8.94 -14.99
CA ILE A 176 -23.02 -9.67 -14.02
C ILE A 176 -21.54 -9.43 -14.32
#